data_3cde4a3dcf3ec642a98a4ba613c3a38b
#
_entry.id   3cde4a3dcf3ec642a98a4ba613c3a38b
#
_cell.length_a   1.000
_cell.length_b   1.000
_cell.length_c   1.000
_cell.angle_alpha   90.00
_cell.angle_beta   90.00
_cell.angle_gamma   90.00
#
_symmetry.space_group_name_H-M   'P 1'
#
loop_
_entity.id
_entity.type
_entity.pdbx_description
1 polymer ?
#
loop_
_entity_poly.entity_id
_entity_poly.type
_entity_poly.pdbx_seq_one_letter_code
_entity_poly.pdbx_strand_id
1 'polypeptide(L)'
;APLDMQKLDAELRRDAGMPDLQHMVVVTAETEEAALRAAEQAEQSLRPMLASGRLSGIDNPAHFLPSQVVQHERLAALPAADELRSRLTSALKDLPLKIDRLTPFVEDVARAKNEGPLTASALAGSSFAFAVQTLLLPRDGQWSVLMPLRLPAAVASTNTEDLKSAVTTLLNSSPPRVEAFYVNLDEQATSVFGQYLRQALMLALAGSLAVLLLVAVALRDFRRTIRVLAPLVGAVALVMAAHLALGVRMTLLHLVGLLLIVAVGSNYALFFNQRVSQTSGAALPRTTALASLALANVSTIIGFGVLALSNVPVLNAIGATVGPGALLALLLAMSWAAGDARAASPPGAEAA
;
A
#
# COMPACT_ATOMS: atom_id res chain seq x y z
N ALA A 1 6.58 -1.43 -6.11
CA ALA A 1 6.95 -1.38 -7.53
C ALA A 1 8.25 -0.59 -7.69
N PRO A 2 9.10 -0.88 -8.69
CA PRO A 2 10.26 -0.06 -9.02
C PRO A 2 9.84 1.38 -9.29
N LEU A 3 10.69 2.36 -8.90
CA LEU A 3 10.37 3.80 -9.06
C LEU A 3 10.10 4.20 -10.51
N ASP A 4 10.80 3.55 -11.45
CA ASP A 4 10.66 3.83 -12.87
C ASP A 4 9.29 3.40 -13.39
N MET A 5 8.77 2.27 -12.89
CA MET A 5 7.41 1.80 -13.23
C MET A 5 6.33 2.69 -12.63
N GLN A 6 6.54 3.24 -11.43
CA GLN A 6 5.60 4.19 -10.82
C GLN A 6 5.55 5.51 -11.58
N LYS A 7 6.71 6.02 -12.03
CA LYS A 7 6.79 7.22 -12.88
C LYS A 7 6.10 7.01 -14.23
N LEU A 8 6.38 5.87 -14.87
CA LEU A 8 5.76 5.52 -16.14
C LEU A 8 4.23 5.38 -16.01
N ASP A 9 3.73 4.73 -14.95
CA ASP A 9 2.29 4.64 -14.68
C ASP A 9 1.66 6.02 -14.49
N ALA A 10 2.32 6.91 -13.73
CA ALA A 10 1.84 8.27 -13.52
C ALA A 10 1.83 9.10 -14.82
N GLU A 11 2.82 8.93 -15.69
CA GLU A 11 2.88 9.59 -17.01
C GLU A 11 1.76 9.05 -17.92
N LEU A 12 1.61 7.74 -18.02
CA LEU A 12 0.57 7.12 -18.86
C LEU A 12 -0.86 7.50 -18.39
N ARG A 13 -1.09 7.56 -17.07
CA ARG A 13 -2.39 8.02 -16.52
C ARG A 13 -2.67 9.48 -16.89
N ARG A 14 -1.64 10.32 -16.79
CA ARG A 14 -1.75 11.74 -17.16
C ARG A 14 -2.06 11.91 -18.64
N ASP A 15 -1.34 11.21 -19.52
CA ASP A 15 -1.53 11.27 -20.96
C ASP A 15 -2.89 10.71 -21.39
N ALA A 16 -3.35 9.66 -20.71
CA ALA A 16 -4.69 9.09 -20.92
C ALA A 16 -5.83 9.92 -20.31
N GLY A 17 -5.53 11.03 -19.59
CA GLY A 17 -6.55 11.81 -18.89
C GLY A 17 -7.29 11.03 -17.80
N MET A 18 -6.68 9.96 -17.28
CA MET A 18 -7.29 9.16 -16.22
C MET A 18 -7.37 9.96 -14.93
N PRO A 19 -8.48 9.85 -14.17
CA PRO A 19 -8.62 10.52 -12.89
C PRO A 19 -7.53 10.03 -11.92
N ASP A 20 -6.94 10.99 -11.22
CA ASP A 20 -6.07 10.69 -10.09
C ASP A 20 -6.94 10.22 -8.92
N LEU A 21 -6.91 8.91 -8.66
CA LEU A 21 -7.69 8.30 -7.57
C LEU A 21 -7.06 8.50 -6.19
N GLN A 22 -5.94 9.24 -6.10
CA GLN A 22 -5.24 9.46 -4.83
C GLN A 22 -6.10 10.27 -3.85
N HIS A 23 -6.86 11.23 -4.36
CA HIS A 23 -7.69 12.13 -3.59
C HIS A 23 -9.17 11.93 -3.92
N MET A 24 -9.97 11.63 -2.91
CA MET A 24 -11.41 11.45 -3.11
C MET A 24 -12.22 11.93 -1.91
N VAL A 25 -13.46 12.28 -2.17
CA VAL A 25 -14.49 12.41 -1.15
C VAL A 25 -15.37 11.16 -1.21
N VAL A 26 -15.62 10.59 -0.06
CA VAL A 26 -16.54 9.46 0.10
C VAL A 26 -17.76 9.95 0.85
N VAL A 27 -18.92 9.66 0.29
CA VAL A 27 -20.22 10.01 0.87
C VAL A 27 -20.95 8.71 1.17
N THR A 28 -21.56 8.59 2.35
CA THR A 28 -22.33 7.42 2.75
C THR A 28 -23.75 7.79 3.12
N ALA A 29 -24.71 6.92 2.75
CA ALA A 29 -26.13 7.09 3.09
C ALA A 29 -26.84 5.74 3.14
N GLU A 30 -28.04 5.70 3.71
CA GLU A 30 -28.84 4.48 3.87
C GLU A 30 -29.43 3.98 2.55
N THR A 31 -29.69 4.86 1.59
CA THR A 31 -30.33 4.53 0.31
C THR A 31 -29.52 5.10 -0.86
N GLU A 32 -29.68 4.48 -2.05
CA GLU A 32 -29.10 4.95 -3.30
C GLU A 32 -29.45 6.41 -3.57
N GLU A 33 -30.72 6.76 -3.46
CA GLU A 33 -31.21 8.11 -3.69
C GLU A 33 -30.61 9.12 -2.69
N ALA A 34 -30.54 8.75 -1.41
CA ALA A 34 -29.93 9.60 -0.39
C ALA A 34 -28.41 9.80 -0.63
N ALA A 35 -27.72 8.78 -1.11
CA ALA A 35 -26.31 8.86 -1.44
C ALA A 35 -26.05 9.77 -2.65
N LEU A 36 -26.87 9.68 -3.69
CA LEU A 36 -26.80 10.58 -4.86
C LEU A 36 -27.06 12.03 -4.46
N ARG A 37 -28.11 12.30 -3.67
CA ARG A 37 -28.39 13.66 -3.16
C ARG A 37 -27.24 14.22 -2.32
N ALA A 38 -26.69 13.38 -1.45
CA ALA A 38 -25.58 13.78 -0.62
C ALA A 38 -24.31 14.07 -1.46
N ALA A 39 -24.07 13.30 -2.53
CA ALA A 39 -22.98 13.54 -3.47
C ALA A 39 -23.16 14.85 -4.25
N GLU A 40 -24.38 15.17 -4.69
CA GLU A 40 -24.71 16.44 -5.33
C GLU A 40 -24.45 17.63 -4.39
N GLN A 41 -24.84 17.51 -3.12
CA GLN A 41 -24.61 18.54 -2.10
C GLN A 41 -23.11 18.70 -1.80
N ALA A 42 -22.37 17.59 -1.66
CA ALA A 42 -20.93 17.63 -1.46
C ALA A 42 -20.22 18.32 -2.62
N GLU A 43 -20.60 18.02 -3.86
CA GLU A 43 -20.05 18.70 -5.04
C GLU A 43 -20.36 20.19 -5.02
N GLN A 44 -21.59 20.58 -4.68
CA GLN A 44 -21.96 21.99 -4.59
C GLN A 44 -21.11 22.72 -3.54
N SER A 45 -20.81 22.08 -2.40
CA SER A 45 -19.94 22.64 -1.36
C SER A 45 -18.51 22.84 -1.86
N LEU A 46 -18.04 22.01 -2.78
CA LEU A 46 -16.70 22.07 -3.35
C LEU A 46 -16.57 23.00 -4.55
N ARG A 47 -17.66 23.57 -5.07
CA ARG A 47 -17.63 24.52 -6.19
C ARG A 47 -16.66 25.70 -6.03
N PRO A 48 -16.48 26.29 -4.83
CA PRO A 48 -15.51 27.37 -4.64
C PRO A 48 -14.06 26.92 -4.96
N MET A 49 -13.73 25.65 -4.73
CA MET A 49 -12.41 25.09 -5.06
C MET A 49 -12.23 24.91 -6.58
N LEU A 50 -13.30 24.56 -7.30
CA LEU A 50 -13.28 24.53 -8.76
C LEU A 50 -13.13 25.93 -9.34
N ALA A 51 -13.89 26.91 -8.81
CA ALA A 51 -13.85 28.32 -9.27
C ALA A 51 -12.48 28.95 -9.00
N SER A 52 -11.80 28.60 -7.91
CA SER A 52 -10.45 29.10 -7.58
C SER A 52 -9.32 28.35 -8.30
N GLY A 53 -9.62 27.33 -9.09
CA GLY A 53 -8.62 26.51 -9.78
C GLY A 53 -7.82 25.59 -8.85
N ARG A 54 -8.21 25.41 -7.59
CA ARG A 54 -7.60 24.44 -6.66
C ARG A 54 -7.97 23.00 -7.01
N LEU A 55 -9.13 22.79 -7.63
CA LEU A 55 -9.53 21.55 -8.27
C LEU A 55 -9.76 21.79 -9.75
N SER A 56 -9.35 20.85 -10.60
CA SER A 56 -9.63 20.88 -12.05
C SER A 56 -10.92 20.15 -12.41
N GLY A 57 -11.43 19.30 -11.52
CA GLY A 57 -12.66 18.55 -11.70
C GLY A 57 -13.01 17.68 -10.50
N ILE A 58 -14.24 17.20 -10.49
CA ILE A 58 -14.78 16.23 -9.54
C ILE A 58 -15.53 15.19 -10.36
N ASP A 59 -15.19 13.92 -10.18
CA ASP A 59 -15.96 12.84 -10.77
C ASP A 59 -17.08 12.44 -9.81
N ASN A 60 -18.32 12.50 -10.30
CA ASN A 60 -19.52 12.26 -9.51
C ASN A 60 -20.49 11.37 -10.31
N PRO A 61 -20.96 10.23 -9.79
CA PRO A 61 -21.95 9.41 -10.47
C PRO A 61 -23.25 10.16 -10.76
N ALA A 62 -23.58 11.18 -9.97
CA ALA A 62 -24.74 12.04 -10.18
C ALA A 62 -24.67 12.86 -11.50
N HIS A 63 -23.52 12.95 -12.16
CA HIS A 63 -23.44 13.51 -13.51
C HIS A 63 -24.13 12.63 -14.56
N PHE A 64 -24.17 11.31 -14.33
CA PHE A 64 -24.77 10.32 -15.22
C PHE A 64 -26.14 9.83 -14.71
N LEU A 65 -26.27 9.73 -13.39
CA LEU A 65 -27.49 9.35 -12.69
C LEU A 65 -27.79 10.38 -11.59
N PRO A 66 -28.39 11.50 -11.91
CA PRO A 66 -28.78 12.50 -10.90
C PRO A 66 -29.80 11.91 -9.92
N SER A 67 -29.88 12.46 -8.71
CA SER A 67 -30.95 12.14 -7.76
C SER A 67 -32.33 12.39 -8.38
N GLN A 68 -33.34 11.65 -7.93
CA GLN A 68 -34.71 11.83 -8.44
C GLN A 68 -35.22 13.26 -8.26
N VAL A 69 -34.79 13.91 -7.17
CA VAL A 69 -35.14 15.34 -6.92
C VAL A 69 -34.61 16.23 -8.02
N VAL A 70 -33.31 16.11 -8.33
CA VAL A 70 -32.67 16.91 -9.38
C VAL A 70 -33.25 16.57 -10.76
N GLN A 71 -33.55 15.28 -11.02
CA GLN A 71 -34.19 14.87 -12.27
C GLN A 71 -35.57 15.52 -12.42
N HIS A 72 -36.42 15.51 -11.39
CA HIS A 72 -37.73 16.15 -11.43
C HIS A 72 -37.62 17.66 -11.63
N GLU A 73 -36.68 18.32 -10.95
CA GLU A 73 -36.43 19.77 -11.16
C GLU A 73 -36.05 20.08 -12.62
N ARG A 74 -35.14 19.26 -13.20
CA ARG A 74 -34.71 19.41 -14.59
C ARG A 74 -35.85 19.15 -15.57
N LEU A 75 -36.63 18.13 -15.36
CA LEU A 75 -37.81 17.82 -16.21
C LEU A 75 -38.88 18.91 -16.11
N ALA A 76 -39.15 19.44 -14.91
CA ALA A 76 -40.07 20.54 -14.71
C ALA A 76 -39.64 21.84 -15.41
N ALA A 77 -38.30 22.06 -15.48
CA ALA A 77 -37.73 23.24 -16.15
C ALA A 77 -37.77 23.15 -17.69
N LEU A 78 -38.05 21.97 -18.28
CA LEU A 78 -38.19 21.86 -19.74
C LEU A 78 -39.41 22.62 -20.23
N PRO A 79 -39.28 23.41 -21.30
CA PRO A 79 -40.39 24.17 -21.87
C PRO A 79 -41.45 23.24 -22.47
N ALA A 80 -42.68 23.75 -22.59
CA ALA A 80 -43.71 23.08 -23.37
C ALA A 80 -43.32 23.04 -24.85
N ALA A 81 -43.81 22.04 -25.60
CA ALA A 81 -43.46 21.84 -27.01
C ALA A 81 -43.67 23.09 -27.88
N ASP A 82 -44.79 23.82 -27.67
CA ASP A 82 -45.13 25.04 -28.44
C ASP A 82 -44.18 26.21 -28.06
N GLU A 83 -43.83 26.31 -26.78
CA GLU A 83 -42.87 27.32 -26.30
C GLU A 83 -41.47 27.03 -26.84
N LEU A 84 -41.02 25.73 -26.79
CA LEU A 84 -39.75 25.30 -27.35
C LEU A 84 -39.65 25.60 -28.83
N ARG A 85 -40.74 25.28 -29.61
CA ARG A 85 -40.81 25.57 -31.05
C ARG A 85 -40.72 27.04 -31.32
N SER A 86 -41.43 27.91 -30.57
CA SER A 86 -41.34 29.34 -30.67
C SER A 86 -39.95 29.89 -30.39
N ARG A 87 -39.31 29.44 -29.32
CA ARG A 87 -37.94 29.82 -28.98
C ARG A 87 -36.92 29.39 -30.05
N LEU A 88 -37.04 28.16 -30.58
CA LEU A 88 -36.22 27.68 -31.68
C LEU A 88 -36.42 28.47 -32.95
N THR A 89 -37.65 28.79 -33.32
CA THR A 89 -37.94 29.62 -34.50
C THR A 89 -37.27 30.99 -34.40
N SER A 90 -37.32 31.60 -33.22
CA SER A 90 -36.67 32.89 -32.97
C SER A 90 -35.13 32.75 -33.01
N ALA A 91 -34.56 31.71 -32.44
CA ALA A 91 -33.11 31.50 -32.42
C ALA A 91 -32.53 31.12 -33.79
N LEU A 92 -33.34 30.52 -34.68
CA LEU A 92 -32.93 30.11 -36.02
C LEU A 92 -33.07 31.19 -37.07
N LYS A 93 -33.59 32.36 -36.73
CA LYS A 93 -33.95 33.43 -37.69
C LYS A 93 -32.78 33.85 -38.62
N ASP A 94 -31.55 33.82 -38.09
CA ASP A 94 -30.36 34.24 -38.82
C ASP A 94 -29.41 33.03 -39.14
N LEU A 95 -29.91 31.79 -38.97
CA LEU A 95 -29.12 30.59 -39.21
C LEU A 95 -29.64 29.80 -40.45
N PRO A 96 -28.76 29.12 -41.18
CA PRO A 96 -29.15 28.33 -42.37
C PRO A 96 -29.83 26.99 -42.01
N LEU A 97 -30.59 26.93 -40.92
CA LEU A 97 -31.29 25.77 -40.40
C LEU A 97 -32.80 26.00 -40.47
N LYS A 98 -33.54 24.98 -40.99
CA LYS A 98 -35.00 25.02 -41.05
C LYS A 98 -35.59 24.37 -39.79
N ILE A 99 -36.57 25.01 -39.18
CA ILE A 99 -37.24 24.53 -37.96
C ILE A 99 -37.83 23.10 -38.12
N ASP A 100 -38.30 22.76 -39.31
CA ASP A 100 -38.88 21.44 -39.62
C ASP A 100 -37.88 20.31 -39.39
N ARG A 101 -36.57 20.56 -39.52
CA ARG A 101 -35.52 19.58 -39.25
C ARG A 101 -35.33 19.33 -37.75
N LEU A 102 -35.83 20.19 -36.89
CA LEU A 102 -35.78 20.08 -35.44
C LEU A 102 -37.08 19.52 -34.83
N THR A 103 -38.06 19.19 -35.66
CA THR A 103 -39.32 18.53 -35.17
C THR A 103 -39.04 17.31 -34.30
N PRO A 104 -38.16 16.36 -34.70
CA PRO A 104 -37.87 15.20 -33.86
C PRO A 104 -37.29 15.60 -32.48
N PHE A 105 -36.44 16.63 -32.42
CA PHE A 105 -35.93 17.13 -31.15
C PHE A 105 -37.02 17.68 -30.25
N VAL A 106 -37.98 18.43 -30.79
CA VAL A 106 -39.13 18.95 -30.02
C VAL A 106 -39.99 17.81 -29.48
N GLU A 107 -40.20 16.77 -30.30
CA GLU A 107 -40.95 15.59 -29.91
C GLU A 107 -40.20 14.79 -28.82
N ASP A 108 -38.87 14.65 -28.93
CA ASP A 108 -38.03 13.96 -27.93
C ASP A 108 -38.05 14.71 -26.60
N VAL A 109 -37.97 16.03 -26.58
CA VAL A 109 -38.11 16.84 -25.38
C VAL A 109 -39.48 16.68 -24.73
N ALA A 110 -40.57 16.68 -25.56
CA ALA A 110 -41.92 16.45 -25.06
C ALA A 110 -42.10 15.03 -24.47
N ARG A 111 -41.48 14.05 -25.09
CA ARG A 111 -41.45 12.64 -24.60
C ARG A 111 -40.68 12.56 -23.28
N ALA A 112 -39.45 13.10 -23.23
CA ALA A 112 -38.62 13.10 -22.03
C ALA A 112 -39.32 13.75 -20.84
N LYS A 113 -40.09 14.82 -21.07
CA LYS A 113 -40.86 15.52 -20.03
C LYS A 113 -41.94 14.62 -19.39
N ASN A 114 -42.48 13.66 -20.16
CA ASN A 114 -43.52 12.74 -19.71
C ASN A 114 -43.00 11.38 -19.25
N GLU A 115 -41.72 11.09 -19.52
CA GLU A 115 -41.04 9.92 -19.00
C GLU A 115 -40.70 10.11 -17.53
N GLY A 116 -40.73 9.02 -16.73
CA GLY A 116 -40.32 9.07 -15.32
C GLY A 116 -38.81 9.29 -15.16
N PRO A 117 -38.34 9.44 -13.91
CA PRO A 117 -36.94 9.61 -13.65
C PRO A 117 -36.12 8.41 -14.10
N LEU A 118 -34.92 8.67 -14.60
CA LEU A 118 -33.93 7.64 -14.96
C LEU A 118 -33.51 6.86 -13.72
N THR A 119 -33.41 5.55 -13.85
CA THR A 119 -32.95 4.65 -12.79
C THR A 119 -31.64 3.96 -13.18
N ALA A 120 -30.90 3.43 -12.20
CA ALA A 120 -29.69 2.66 -12.46
C ALA A 120 -29.93 1.46 -13.39
N SER A 121 -31.14 0.81 -13.29
CA SER A 121 -31.52 -0.28 -14.17
C SER A 121 -31.73 0.14 -15.62
N ALA A 122 -32.21 1.35 -15.87
CA ALA A 122 -32.37 1.91 -17.20
C ALA A 122 -31.04 2.19 -17.90
N LEU A 123 -29.96 2.38 -17.15
CA LEU A 123 -28.60 2.53 -17.68
C LEU A 123 -27.94 1.18 -18.02
N ALA A 124 -28.54 0.05 -17.63
CA ALA A 124 -27.93 -1.27 -17.81
C ALA A 124 -27.58 -1.52 -19.29
N GLY A 125 -26.37 -2.03 -19.53
CA GLY A 125 -25.85 -2.27 -20.88
C GLY A 125 -25.27 -1.06 -21.60
N SER A 126 -25.36 0.16 -21.02
CA SER A 126 -24.68 1.34 -21.55
C SER A 126 -23.30 1.55 -20.95
N SER A 127 -22.44 2.34 -21.60
CA SER A 127 -21.15 2.77 -21.06
C SER A 127 -21.28 3.58 -19.77
N PHE A 128 -22.42 4.26 -19.58
CA PHE A 128 -22.72 5.04 -18.38
C PHE A 128 -22.98 4.13 -17.15
N ALA A 129 -23.55 2.93 -17.36
CA ALA A 129 -23.74 1.98 -16.28
C ALA A 129 -22.43 1.64 -15.58
N PHE A 130 -21.35 1.44 -16.35
CA PHE A 130 -20.03 1.17 -15.78
C PHE A 130 -19.52 2.33 -14.93
N ALA A 131 -19.65 3.57 -15.41
CA ALA A 131 -19.23 4.76 -14.67
C ALA A 131 -19.99 4.90 -13.34
N VAL A 132 -21.32 4.70 -13.37
CA VAL A 132 -22.15 4.75 -12.16
C VAL A 132 -21.81 3.63 -11.21
N GLN A 133 -21.71 2.37 -11.67
CA GLN A 133 -21.42 1.20 -10.85
C GLN A 133 -20.03 1.24 -10.21
N THR A 134 -19.07 1.94 -10.83
CA THR A 134 -17.72 2.10 -10.28
C THR A 134 -17.68 3.11 -9.13
N LEU A 135 -18.54 4.12 -9.17
CA LEU A 135 -18.53 5.23 -8.21
C LEU A 135 -19.66 5.16 -7.18
N LEU A 136 -20.71 4.38 -7.43
CA LEU A 136 -21.87 4.21 -6.55
C LEU A 136 -21.96 2.73 -6.13
N LEU A 137 -21.56 2.44 -4.89
CA LEU A 137 -21.35 1.09 -4.39
C LEU A 137 -22.26 0.77 -3.22
N PRO A 138 -23.02 -0.34 -3.25
CA PRO A 138 -23.67 -0.86 -2.06
C PRO A 138 -22.64 -1.53 -1.15
N ARG A 139 -22.62 -1.17 0.12
CA ARG A 139 -21.70 -1.73 1.11
C ARG A 139 -22.36 -1.83 2.49
N ASP A 140 -22.35 -3.01 3.09
CA ASP A 140 -22.79 -3.25 4.49
C ASP A 140 -24.20 -2.71 4.80
N GLY A 141 -25.13 -2.80 3.84
CA GLY A 141 -26.50 -2.28 3.97
C GLY A 141 -26.63 -0.76 3.77
N GLN A 142 -25.57 -0.08 3.43
CA GLN A 142 -25.51 1.33 3.07
C GLN A 142 -25.07 1.52 1.62
N TRP A 143 -25.20 2.73 1.12
CA TRP A 143 -24.70 3.14 -0.17
C TRP A 143 -23.54 4.13 -0.01
N SER A 144 -22.47 3.90 -0.76
CA SER A 144 -21.30 4.77 -0.76
C SER A 144 -21.06 5.34 -2.14
N VAL A 145 -20.89 6.65 -2.23
CA VAL A 145 -20.47 7.35 -3.44
C VAL A 145 -18.99 7.71 -3.30
N LEU A 146 -18.20 7.29 -4.27
CA LEU A 146 -16.81 7.69 -4.42
C LEU A 146 -16.75 8.89 -5.37
N MET A 147 -16.15 9.98 -4.94
CA MET A 147 -15.99 11.20 -5.72
C MET A 147 -14.50 11.53 -5.87
N PRO A 148 -13.82 11.00 -6.89
CA PRO A 148 -12.44 11.37 -7.19
C PRO A 148 -12.29 12.86 -7.45
N LEU A 149 -11.27 13.48 -6.83
CA LEU A 149 -10.94 14.89 -7.00
C LEU A 149 -9.76 15.00 -7.97
N ARG A 150 -9.94 15.75 -9.06
CA ARG A 150 -8.86 16.01 -10.00
C ARG A 150 -8.11 17.26 -9.59
N LEU A 151 -6.81 17.12 -9.38
CA LEU A 151 -5.93 18.24 -9.06
C LEU A 151 -5.28 18.79 -10.33
N PRO A 152 -5.11 20.10 -10.46
CA PRO A 152 -4.27 20.68 -11.50
C PRO A 152 -2.83 20.21 -11.37
N ALA A 153 -2.13 20.00 -12.47
CA ALA A 153 -0.73 19.52 -12.47
C ALA A 153 0.21 20.41 -11.63
N ALA A 154 -0.07 21.70 -11.56
CA ALA A 154 0.68 22.67 -10.75
C ALA A 154 0.44 22.51 -9.24
N VAL A 155 -0.69 21.92 -8.83
CA VAL A 155 -1.10 21.78 -7.41
C VAL A 155 -0.82 20.37 -6.89
N ALA A 156 -0.57 19.40 -7.77
CA ALA A 156 -0.28 18.01 -7.40
C ALA A 156 0.94 17.84 -6.46
N SER A 157 1.81 18.85 -6.36
CA SER A 157 2.93 18.92 -5.41
C SER A 157 2.64 19.75 -4.15
N THR A 158 1.42 20.29 -4.00
CA THR A 158 1.06 21.17 -2.89
C THR A 158 0.66 20.35 -1.67
N ASN A 159 0.87 20.95 -0.49
CA ASN A 159 0.67 20.35 0.82
C ASN A 159 -0.71 19.64 0.94
N THR A 160 -0.71 18.34 1.01
CA THR A 160 -1.91 17.48 1.10
C THR A 160 -2.78 17.85 2.30
N GLU A 161 -2.19 18.31 3.41
CA GLU A 161 -2.91 18.74 4.62
C GLU A 161 -3.75 20.00 4.36
N ASP A 162 -3.27 20.94 3.55
CA ASP A 162 -4.02 22.13 3.18
C ASP A 162 -5.23 21.78 2.31
N LEU A 163 -5.09 20.82 1.40
CA LEU A 163 -6.19 20.31 0.61
C LEU A 163 -7.24 19.62 1.49
N LYS A 164 -6.81 18.72 2.37
CA LYS A 164 -7.65 18.00 3.32
C LYS A 164 -8.43 18.94 4.22
N SER A 165 -7.75 19.90 4.81
CA SER A 165 -8.38 20.90 5.69
C SER A 165 -9.42 21.74 4.96
N ALA A 166 -9.12 22.19 3.74
CA ALA A 166 -10.02 22.98 2.93
C ALA A 166 -11.26 22.18 2.50
N VAL A 167 -11.07 20.96 1.99
CA VAL A 167 -12.17 20.06 1.62
C VAL A 167 -13.06 19.76 2.83
N THR A 168 -12.46 19.38 3.95
CA THR A 168 -13.19 19.03 5.18
C THR A 168 -13.97 20.23 5.73
N THR A 169 -13.38 21.42 5.70
CA THR A 169 -14.04 22.66 6.14
C THR A 169 -15.25 22.97 5.27
N LEU A 170 -15.14 22.86 3.96
CA LEU A 170 -16.24 23.13 3.03
C LEU A 170 -17.37 22.10 3.16
N LEU A 171 -17.05 20.83 3.30
CA LEU A 171 -18.06 19.76 3.54
C LEU A 171 -18.81 19.96 4.85
N ASN A 172 -18.13 20.38 5.91
CA ASN A 172 -18.73 20.60 7.23
C ASN A 172 -19.51 21.93 7.34
N SER A 173 -19.24 22.89 6.49
CA SER A 173 -19.88 24.23 6.55
C SER A 173 -21.21 24.31 5.82
N SER A 174 -21.59 23.31 5.02
CA SER A 174 -22.81 23.30 4.22
C SER A 174 -23.93 22.53 4.91
N PRO A 175 -25.05 23.15 5.29
CA PRO A 175 -26.24 22.44 5.75
C PRO A 175 -27.08 21.89 4.55
N PRO A 176 -27.74 20.71 4.68
CA PRO A 176 -27.65 19.79 5.81
C PRO A 176 -26.30 19.06 5.84
N ARG A 177 -25.82 18.67 7.04
CA ARG A 177 -24.57 17.93 7.19
C ARG A 177 -24.67 16.62 6.42
N VAL A 178 -23.84 16.50 5.41
CA VAL A 178 -23.66 15.28 4.64
C VAL A 178 -22.61 14.44 5.35
N GLU A 179 -22.86 13.16 5.53
CA GLU A 179 -21.80 12.22 5.98
C GLU A 179 -20.80 12.01 4.86
N ALA A 180 -19.92 12.98 4.70
CA ALA A 180 -18.89 13.01 3.69
C ALA A 180 -17.52 13.17 4.36
N PHE A 181 -16.54 12.40 3.90
CA PHE A 181 -15.18 12.48 4.39
C PHE A 181 -14.16 12.43 3.25
N TYR A 182 -13.09 13.15 3.42
CA TYR A 182 -11.97 13.16 2.49
C TYR A 182 -11.06 11.98 2.76
N VAL A 183 -10.64 11.31 1.70
CA VAL A 183 -9.68 10.19 1.72
C VAL A 183 -8.52 10.51 0.81
N ASN A 184 -7.32 10.34 1.33
CA ASN A 184 -6.09 10.27 0.54
C ASN A 184 -5.57 8.83 0.61
N LEU A 185 -5.58 8.14 -0.54
CA LEU A 185 -5.17 6.73 -0.61
C LEU A 185 -3.69 6.53 -0.30
N ASP A 186 -2.82 7.46 -0.72
CA ASP A 186 -1.38 7.37 -0.42
C ASP A 186 -1.10 7.55 1.08
N GLU A 187 -1.78 8.49 1.73
CA GLU A 187 -1.67 8.70 3.17
C GLU A 187 -2.18 7.47 3.93
N GLN A 188 -3.33 6.92 3.53
CA GLN A 188 -3.88 5.70 4.13
C GLN A 188 -2.95 4.51 3.92
N ALA A 189 -2.45 4.29 2.71
CA ALA A 189 -1.50 3.21 2.42
C ALA A 189 -0.22 3.36 3.24
N THR A 190 0.33 4.57 3.34
CA THR A 190 1.54 4.86 4.12
C THR A 190 1.32 4.67 5.62
N SER A 191 0.16 5.09 6.16
CA SER A 191 -0.17 4.93 7.57
C SER A 191 -0.34 3.46 7.94
N VAL A 192 -1.06 2.69 7.13
CA VAL A 192 -1.24 1.25 7.29
C VAL A 192 0.11 0.53 7.22
N PHE A 193 0.96 0.88 6.24
CA PHE A 193 2.30 0.32 6.14
C PHE A 193 3.16 0.65 7.37
N GLY A 194 3.09 1.89 7.85
CA GLY A 194 3.80 2.32 9.07
C GLY A 194 3.36 1.56 10.32
N GLN A 195 2.06 1.28 10.47
CA GLN A 195 1.54 0.46 11.57
C GLN A 195 2.04 -0.99 11.49
N TYR A 196 1.97 -1.61 10.30
CA TYR A 196 2.50 -2.97 10.09
C TYR A 196 4.01 -3.03 10.35
N LEU A 197 4.77 -2.03 9.90
CA LEU A 197 6.21 -1.97 10.14
C LEU A 197 6.53 -1.90 11.63
N ARG A 198 5.82 -1.04 12.39
CA ARG A 198 5.99 -0.93 13.84
C ARG A 198 5.64 -2.23 14.54
N GLN A 199 4.53 -2.86 14.19
CA GLN A 199 4.11 -4.14 14.75
C GLN A 199 5.13 -5.25 14.43
N ALA A 200 5.61 -5.33 13.20
CA ALA A 200 6.63 -6.29 12.80
C ALA A 200 7.95 -6.09 13.57
N LEU A 201 8.40 -4.83 13.75
CA LEU A 201 9.57 -4.50 14.54
C LEU A 201 9.41 -4.90 16.00
N MET A 202 8.26 -4.63 16.62
CA MET A 202 8.00 -5.04 18.00
C MET A 202 7.99 -6.55 18.16
N LEU A 203 7.35 -7.29 17.25
CA LEU A 203 7.34 -8.75 17.25
C LEU A 203 8.75 -9.32 17.01
N ALA A 204 9.53 -8.72 16.12
CA ALA A 204 10.89 -9.11 15.85
C ALA A 204 11.80 -8.93 17.08
N LEU A 205 11.67 -7.77 17.76
CA LEU A 205 12.39 -7.52 19.02
C LEU A 205 11.96 -8.47 20.12
N ALA A 206 10.66 -8.70 20.28
CA ALA A 206 10.14 -9.65 21.27
C ALA A 206 10.62 -11.07 21.00
N GLY A 207 10.59 -11.53 19.74
CA GLY A 207 11.10 -12.84 19.32
C GLY A 207 12.62 -12.97 19.55
N SER A 208 13.38 -11.95 19.18
CA SER A 208 14.83 -11.92 19.43
C SER A 208 15.14 -11.97 20.93
N LEU A 209 14.42 -11.19 21.74
CA LEU A 209 14.55 -11.19 23.20
C LEU A 209 14.19 -12.54 23.80
N ALA A 210 13.14 -13.20 23.32
CA ALA A 210 12.74 -14.52 23.76
C ALA A 210 13.82 -15.58 23.47
N VAL A 211 14.40 -15.56 22.26
CA VAL A 211 15.54 -16.45 21.90
C VAL A 211 16.74 -16.17 22.80
N LEU A 212 17.06 -14.89 23.03
CA LEU A 212 18.14 -14.43 23.88
C LEU A 212 17.97 -14.95 25.31
N LEU A 213 16.78 -14.81 25.87
CA LEU A 213 16.43 -15.25 27.20
C LEU A 213 16.47 -16.79 27.32
N LEU A 214 15.97 -17.49 26.32
CA LEU A 214 16.01 -18.94 26.27
C LEU A 214 17.45 -19.45 26.24
N VAL A 215 18.34 -18.86 25.43
CA VAL A 215 19.77 -19.17 25.39
C VAL A 215 20.43 -18.88 26.72
N ALA A 216 20.13 -17.70 27.33
CA ALA A 216 20.69 -17.34 28.63
C ALA A 216 20.28 -18.30 29.75
N VAL A 217 19.01 -18.71 29.78
CA VAL A 217 18.50 -19.70 30.75
C VAL A 217 19.15 -21.10 30.54
N ALA A 218 19.27 -21.50 29.26
CA ALA A 218 19.89 -22.80 28.91
C ALA A 218 21.37 -22.88 29.29
N LEU A 219 22.13 -21.79 29.09
CA LEU A 219 23.57 -21.77 29.37
C LEU A 219 23.90 -21.48 30.82
N ARG A 220 23.00 -20.83 31.57
CA ARG A 220 23.17 -20.46 33.00
C ARG A 220 24.48 -19.73 33.34
N ASP A 221 25.15 -19.17 32.33
CA ASP A 221 26.43 -18.45 32.45
C ASP A 221 26.43 -17.27 31.52
N PHE A 222 26.53 -16.07 32.08
CA PHE A 222 26.47 -14.80 31.32
C PHE A 222 27.62 -14.67 30.30
N ARG A 223 28.83 -15.13 30.66
CA ARG A 223 29.97 -15.09 29.74
C ARG A 223 29.79 -16.02 28.55
N ARG A 224 29.21 -17.21 28.78
CA ARG A 224 28.89 -18.17 27.71
C ARG A 224 27.77 -17.65 26.82
N THR A 225 26.79 -17.01 27.42
CA THR A 225 25.69 -16.36 26.65
C THR A 225 26.21 -15.31 25.71
N ILE A 226 27.08 -14.38 26.18
CA ILE A 226 27.71 -13.39 25.33
C ILE A 226 28.50 -14.03 24.19
N ARG A 227 29.25 -15.09 24.45
CA ARG A 227 30.04 -15.80 23.42
C ARG A 227 29.17 -16.39 22.31
N VAL A 228 28.00 -16.87 22.65
CA VAL A 228 27.04 -17.43 21.68
C VAL A 228 26.37 -16.31 20.89
N LEU A 229 26.07 -15.19 21.54
CA LEU A 229 25.33 -14.09 20.93
C LEU A 229 26.19 -13.14 20.10
N ALA A 230 27.44 -12.91 20.50
CA ALA A 230 28.32 -11.97 19.80
C ALA A 230 28.50 -12.29 18.30
N PRO A 231 28.74 -13.56 17.89
CA PRO A 231 28.80 -13.93 16.48
C PRO A 231 27.49 -13.67 15.71
N LEU A 232 26.34 -13.90 16.36
CA LEU A 232 25.04 -13.65 15.74
C LEU A 232 24.78 -12.17 15.50
N VAL A 233 25.01 -11.37 16.54
CA VAL A 233 24.87 -9.90 16.43
C VAL A 233 25.84 -9.37 15.37
N GLY A 234 27.08 -9.89 15.36
CA GLY A 234 28.08 -9.54 14.34
C GLY A 234 27.61 -9.88 12.91
N ALA A 235 27.07 -11.09 12.72
CA ALA A 235 26.55 -11.52 11.41
C ALA A 235 25.40 -10.61 10.93
N VAL A 236 24.43 -10.32 11.81
CA VAL A 236 23.31 -9.42 11.51
C VAL A 236 23.82 -8.01 11.17
N ALA A 237 24.75 -7.47 11.98
CA ALA A 237 25.32 -6.13 11.76
C ALA A 237 26.08 -6.05 10.43
N LEU A 238 26.88 -7.07 10.09
CA LEU A 238 27.62 -7.09 8.82
C LEU A 238 26.69 -7.21 7.60
N VAL A 239 25.64 -8.01 7.67
CA VAL A 239 24.64 -8.11 6.58
C VAL A 239 23.91 -6.77 6.43
N MET A 240 23.51 -6.13 7.53
CA MET A 240 22.90 -4.79 7.48
C MET A 240 23.86 -3.76 6.86
N ALA A 241 25.10 -3.75 7.29
CA ALA A 241 26.13 -2.84 6.77
C ALA A 241 26.36 -3.09 5.26
N ALA A 242 26.42 -4.34 4.82
CA ALA A 242 26.55 -4.68 3.41
C ALA A 242 25.36 -4.19 2.57
N HIS A 243 24.13 -4.41 3.03
CA HIS A 243 22.94 -3.91 2.35
C HIS A 243 22.92 -2.38 2.23
N LEU A 244 23.29 -1.68 3.33
CA LEU A 244 23.40 -0.21 3.32
C LEU A 244 24.49 0.28 2.36
N ALA A 245 25.66 -0.36 2.36
CA ALA A 245 26.77 -0.01 1.47
C ALA A 245 26.43 -0.24 -0.02
N LEU A 246 25.60 -1.25 -0.32
CA LEU A 246 25.10 -1.53 -1.65
C LEU A 246 23.89 -0.67 -2.05
N GLY A 247 23.44 0.24 -1.18
CA GLY A 247 22.27 1.10 -1.44
C GLY A 247 20.93 0.34 -1.49
N VAL A 248 20.87 -0.89 -0.93
CA VAL A 248 19.65 -1.69 -0.91
C VAL A 248 18.65 -1.07 0.06
N ARG A 249 17.43 -0.80 -0.40
CA ARG A 249 16.35 -0.30 0.46
C ARG A 249 15.84 -1.42 1.35
N MET A 250 16.03 -1.25 2.66
CA MET A 250 15.55 -2.20 3.65
C MET A 250 14.03 -2.24 3.68
N THR A 251 13.47 -3.45 3.57
CA THR A 251 12.03 -3.72 3.64
C THR A 251 11.71 -4.66 4.80
N LEU A 252 10.43 -4.85 5.09
CA LEU A 252 9.98 -5.88 6.06
C LEU A 252 10.54 -7.28 5.76
N LEU A 253 10.74 -7.58 4.49
CA LEU A 253 11.26 -8.88 4.05
C LEU A 253 12.73 -9.09 4.44
N HIS A 254 13.52 -8.03 4.41
CA HIS A 254 14.89 -8.08 4.93
C HIS A 254 14.90 -8.28 6.45
N LEU A 255 13.95 -7.68 7.19
CA LEU A 255 13.80 -7.92 8.62
C LEU A 255 13.51 -9.40 8.93
N VAL A 256 12.63 -10.04 8.16
CA VAL A 256 12.38 -11.49 8.26
C VAL A 256 13.66 -12.29 7.98
N GLY A 257 14.42 -11.89 6.95
CA GLY A 257 15.72 -12.49 6.65
C GLY A 257 16.72 -12.37 7.82
N LEU A 258 16.80 -11.20 8.46
CA LEU A 258 17.65 -10.99 9.63
C LEU A 258 17.25 -11.89 10.83
N LEU A 259 15.94 -12.06 11.06
CA LEU A 259 15.45 -13.00 12.08
C LEU A 259 15.83 -14.45 11.77
N LEU A 260 15.76 -14.84 10.48
CA LEU A 260 16.20 -16.18 10.05
C LEU A 260 17.70 -16.39 10.27
N ILE A 261 18.54 -15.35 10.08
CA ILE A 261 19.96 -15.42 10.41
C ILE A 261 20.15 -15.72 11.91
N VAL A 262 19.40 -15.05 12.78
CA VAL A 262 19.45 -15.29 14.23
C VAL A 262 19.02 -16.72 14.54
N ALA A 263 17.92 -17.21 13.95
CA ALA A 263 17.41 -18.57 14.18
C ALA A 263 18.40 -19.64 13.71
N VAL A 264 18.93 -19.54 12.49
CA VAL A 264 19.88 -20.50 11.94
C VAL A 264 21.25 -20.38 12.64
N GLY A 265 21.72 -19.16 12.86
CA GLY A 265 23.01 -18.89 13.47
C GLY A 265 23.09 -19.31 14.94
N SER A 266 21.96 -19.26 15.69
CA SER A 266 21.92 -19.73 17.08
C SER A 266 22.30 -21.21 17.21
N ASN A 267 21.92 -22.04 16.23
CA ASN A 267 22.31 -23.47 16.21
C ASN A 267 23.84 -23.64 16.08
N TYR A 268 24.48 -22.83 15.24
CA TYR A 268 25.94 -22.88 15.06
C TYR A 268 26.66 -22.41 16.30
N ALA A 269 26.24 -21.33 16.88
CA ALA A 269 26.84 -20.77 18.07
C ALA A 269 26.71 -21.70 19.29
N LEU A 270 25.55 -22.32 19.48
CA LEU A 270 25.35 -23.34 20.52
C LEU A 270 26.20 -24.59 20.29
N PHE A 271 26.28 -25.04 19.04
CA PHE A 271 27.09 -26.22 18.69
C PHE A 271 28.58 -26.02 19.03
N PHE A 272 29.16 -24.87 18.65
CA PHE A 272 30.57 -24.58 18.98
C PHE A 272 30.79 -24.38 20.47
N ASN A 273 29.84 -23.77 21.20
CA ASN A 273 29.96 -23.59 22.65
C ASN A 273 29.86 -24.87 23.47
N GLN A 274 29.00 -25.82 23.04
CA GLN A 274 28.92 -27.13 23.72
C GLN A 274 30.19 -27.93 23.60
N ARG A 275 30.92 -27.83 22.49
CA ARG A 275 32.17 -28.54 22.26
C ARG A 275 33.36 -28.04 23.10
N VAL A 276 33.41 -26.77 23.41
CA VAL A 276 34.42 -26.22 24.32
C VAL A 276 34.23 -26.77 25.76
N SER A 277 33.01 -27.18 26.12
CA SER A 277 32.67 -27.68 27.46
C SER A 277 32.84 -29.20 27.65
N GLN A 278 32.94 -30.00 26.56
CA GLN A 278 33.06 -31.48 26.65
C GLN A 278 34.51 -31.93 26.48
N THR A 279 35.28 -31.86 27.54
CA THR A 279 36.64 -32.41 27.61
C THR A 279 36.65 -33.84 28.14
N SER A 280 35.52 -34.51 28.38
CA SER A 280 35.44 -35.83 28.96
C SER A 280 34.32 -36.70 28.37
N GLY A 281 34.68 -37.71 27.61
CA GLY A 281 33.88 -38.92 27.34
C GLY A 281 33.13 -38.95 26.00
N ALA A 282 33.46 -39.97 25.19
CA ALA A 282 32.72 -40.56 24.05
C ALA A 282 31.97 -39.55 23.11
N ALA A 283 32.71 -38.75 22.40
CA ALA A 283 32.16 -37.92 21.34
C ALA A 283 32.44 -38.53 19.97
N LEU A 284 31.44 -38.47 19.07
CA LEU A 284 31.64 -38.70 17.64
C LEU A 284 32.92 -38.01 17.15
N PRO A 285 33.64 -38.58 16.17
CA PRO A 285 34.88 -37.99 15.67
C PRO A 285 34.64 -36.51 15.31
N ARG A 286 35.49 -35.62 15.79
CA ARG A 286 35.40 -34.16 15.66
C ARG A 286 35.18 -33.71 14.19
N THR A 287 35.71 -34.49 13.25
CA THR A 287 35.64 -34.31 11.81
C THR A 287 34.24 -34.55 11.25
N THR A 288 33.54 -35.62 11.67
CA THR A 288 32.21 -35.97 11.14
C THR A 288 31.13 -34.96 11.52
N ALA A 289 31.16 -34.48 12.76
CA ALA A 289 30.18 -33.50 13.20
C ALA A 289 30.43 -32.09 12.63
N LEU A 290 31.71 -31.70 12.37
CA LEU A 290 32.02 -30.47 11.62
C LEU A 290 31.63 -30.61 10.17
N ALA A 291 31.84 -31.78 9.56
CA ALA A 291 31.45 -32.04 8.18
C ALA A 291 29.91 -31.95 8.02
N SER A 292 29.12 -32.53 8.91
CA SER A 292 27.67 -32.46 8.85
C SER A 292 27.15 -31.02 9.05
N LEU A 293 27.77 -30.26 9.95
CA LEU A 293 27.42 -28.84 10.13
C LEU A 293 27.76 -28.01 8.90
N ALA A 294 28.95 -28.22 8.31
CA ALA A 294 29.34 -27.53 7.07
C ALA A 294 28.40 -27.88 5.92
N LEU A 295 28.03 -29.16 5.78
CA LEU A 295 27.10 -29.61 4.75
C LEU A 295 25.71 -28.96 4.90
N ALA A 296 25.20 -28.94 6.15
CA ALA A 296 23.94 -28.28 6.44
C ALA A 296 23.97 -26.76 6.10
N ASN A 297 25.10 -26.11 6.42
CA ASN A 297 25.28 -24.69 6.07
C ASN A 297 25.38 -24.46 4.56
N VAL A 298 26.14 -25.28 3.86
CA VAL A 298 26.23 -25.21 2.39
C VAL A 298 24.86 -25.39 1.75
N SER A 299 24.07 -26.37 2.23
CA SER A 299 22.69 -26.55 1.78
C SER A 299 21.83 -25.30 2.02
N THR A 300 21.96 -24.66 3.18
CA THR A 300 21.26 -23.40 3.50
C THR A 300 21.71 -22.26 2.56
N ILE A 301 23.00 -22.09 2.35
CA ILE A 301 23.56 -21.07 1.45
C ILE A 301 23.08 -21.28 0.02
N ILE A 302 23.09 -22.51 -0.48
CA ILE A 302 22.62 -22.83 -1.83
C ILE A 302 21.12 -22.55 -1.93
N GLY A 303 20.31 -23.01 -1.00
CA GLY A 303 18.86 -22.81 -0.99
C GLY A 303 18.49 -21.33 -1.01
N PHE A 304 19.03 -20.54 -0.09
CA PHE A 304 18.77 -19.11 -0.04
C PHE A 304 19.50 -18.33 -1.14
N GLY A 305 20.66 -18.79 -1.59
CA GLY A 305 21.40 -18.23 -2.72
C GLY A 305 20.60 -18.29 -4.04
N VAL A 306 19.94 -19.42 -4.29
CA VAL A 306 19.04 -19.58 -5.44
C VAL A 306 17.84 -18.61 -5.30
N LEU A 307 17.27 -18.46 -4.10
CA LEU A 307 16.21 -17.49 -3.87
C LEU A 307 16.67 -16.03 -4.12
N ALA A 308 17.92 -15.72 -3.82
CA ALA A 308 18.50 -14.40 -4.07
C ALA A 308 18.59 -14.04 -5.57
N LEU A 309 18.60 -15.04 -6.45
CA LEU A 309 18.62 -14.84 -7.92
C LEU A 309 17.20 -14.70 -8.50
N SER A 310 16.15 -14.83 -7.68
CA SER A 310 14.77 -14.73 -8.13
C SER A 310 14.40 -13.30 -8.52
N ASN A 311 13.61 -13.16 -9.60
CA ASN A 311 13.00 -11.90 -9.99
C ASN A 311 11.79 -11.52 -9.09
N VAL A 312 11.35 -12.42 -8.20
CA VAL A 312 10.28 -12.13 -7.23
C VAL A 312 10.88 -11.37 -6.06
N PRO A 313 10.46 -10.12 -5.79
CA PRO A 313 11.08 -9.25 -4.78
C PRO A 313 11.12 -9.86 -3.38
N VAL A 314 10.10 -10.65 -3.01
CA VAL A 314 10.03 -11.34 -1.72
C VAL A 314 11.14 -12.39 -1.57
N LEU A 315 11.29 -13.24 -2.60
CA LEU A 315 12.29 -14.32 -2.59
C LEU A 315 13.70 -13.76 -2.65
N ASN A 316 13.91 -12.74 -3.51
CA ASN A 316 15.18 -12.06 -3.63
C ASN A 316 15.61 -11.42 -2.30
N ALA A 317 14.74 -10.64 -1.64
CA ALA A 317 15.06 -9.95 -0.40
C ALA A 317 15.44 -10.94 0.72
N ILE A 318 14.69 -12.03 0.87
CA ILE A 318 14.97 -13.05 1.89
C ILE A 318 16.27 -13.80 1.53
N GLY A 319 16.42 -14.22 0.29
CA GLY A 319 17.58 -14.98 -0.17
C GLY A 319 18.88 -14.18 -0.05
N ALA A 320 18.89 -12.94 -0.51
CA ALA A 320 20.04 -12.04 -0.45
C ALA A 320 20.45 -11.66 0.99
N THR A 321 19.53 -11.77 1.94
CA THR A 321 19.81 -11.53 3.36
C THR A 321 20.29 -12.80 4.07
N VAL A 322 19.56 -13.92 3.93
CA VAL A 322 19.80 -15.13 4.68
C VAL A 322 21.04 -15.90 4.18
N GLY A 323 21.24 -15.97 2.87
CA GLY A 323 22.39 -16.69 2.28
C GLY A 323 23.73 -16.19 2.83
N PRO A 324 24.09 -14.93 2.61
CA PRO A 324 25.30 -14.34 3.16
C PRO A 324 25.33 -14.34 4.70
N GLY A 325 24.16 -14.13 5.33
CA GLY A 325 24.04 -14.12 6.78
C GLY A 325 24.34 -15.44 7.44
N ALA A 326 23.87 -16.55 6.88
CA ALA A 326 24.18 -17.90 7.37
C ALA A 326 25.67 -18.22 7.25
N LEU A 327 26.31 -17.81 6.15
CA LEU A 327 27.75 -17.95 5.98
C LEU A 327 28.53 -17.14 7.03
N LEU A 328 28.19 -15.87 7.21
CA LEU A 328 28.84 -14.98 8.19
C LEU A 328 28.62 -15.49 9.62
N ALA A 329 27.43 -15.96 9.96
CA ALA A 329 27.14 -16.52 11.28
C ALA A 329 28.03 -17.75 11.58
N LEU A 330 28.20 -18.64 10.59
CA LEU A 330 29.10 -19.80 10.74
C LEU A 330 30.56 -19.36 10.92
N LEU A 331 31.07 -18.48 10.03
CA LEU A 331 32.46 -18.04 10.06
C LEU A 331 32.81 -17.31 11.37
N LEU A 332 31.91 -16.43 11.83
CA LEU A 332 32.09 -15.74 13.10
C LEU A 332 32.02 -16.69 14.29
N ALA A 333 31.10 -17.65 14.31
CA ALA A 333 31.02 -18.65 15.36
C ALA A 333 32.29 -19.53 15.43
N MET A 334 32.84 -19.89 14.27
CA MET A 334 34.10 -20.64 14.20
C MET A 334 35.29 -19.83 14.69
N SER A 335 35.42 -18.59 14.26
CA SER A 335 36.53 -17.69 14.62
C SER A 335 36.55 -17.37 16.13
N TRP A 336 35.38 -17.18 16.73
CA TRP A 336 35.24 -16.92 18.16
C TRP A 336 35.58 -18.14 19.00
N ALA A 337 35.13 -19.34 18.57
CA ALA A 337 35.49 -20.61 19.23
C ALA A 337 37.00 -20.92 19.14
N ALA A 338 37.66 -20.61 18.04
CA ALA A 338 39.10 -20.77 17.86
C ALA A 338 39.93 -19.80 18.72
N GLY A 339 39.47 -18.57 18.92
CA GLY A 339 40.08 -17.57 19.79
C GLY A 339 40.10 -18.02 21.25
N ASP A 340 38.98 -18.58 21.73
CA ASP A 340 38.88 -19.12 23.10
C ASP A 340 39.79 -20.35 23.36
N ALA A 341 39.96 -21.22 22.36
CA ALA A 341 40.84 -22.37 22.47
C ALA A 341 42.33 -21.95 22.62
N ARG A 342 42.75 -20.87 21.95
CA ARG A 342 44.09 -20.28 22.08
C ARG A 342 44.31 -19.59 23.43
N ALA A 343 43.29 -18.90 23.94
CA ALA A 343 43.37 -18.21 25.24
C ALA A 343 43.39 -19.22 26.43
N ALA A 344 42.88 -20.46 26.24
CA ALA A 344 42.87 -21.49 27.25
C ALA A 344 44.14 -22.37 27.27
N SER A 345 45.04 -22.25 26.28
CA SER A 345 46.32 -22.97 26.24
C SER A 345 47.33 -22.24 27.12
N PRO A 346 47.95 -22.91 28.10
CA PRO A 346 48.97 -22.28 28.95
C PRO A 346 50.17 -21.85 28.09
N PRO A 347 50.79 -20.67 28.37
CA PRO A 347 52.00 -20.22 27.68
C PRO A 347 53.15 -21.17 28.01
N GLY A 348 53.51 -22.08 27.09
CA GLY A 348 54.66 -22.98 27.28
C GLY A 348 54.58 -24.34 26.56
N ALA A 349 53.53 -24.63 25.80
CA ALA A 349 53.41 -25.94 25.12
C ALA A 349 54.01 -26.00 23.70
N GLU A 350 54.64 -24.93 23.22
CA GLU A 350 55.25 -24.89 21.86
C GLU A 350 56.82 -25.03 21.89
N ALA A 351 57.42 -25.45 23.00
CA ALA A 351 58.89 -25.63 23.12
C ALA A 351 59.20 -27.00 23.78
N ALA A 352 58.69 -28.12 23.24
CA ALA A 352 59.19 -29.44 23.54
C ALA A 352 59.08 -30.33 22.31
#